data_c9133ea95c8f07f2d1f4b2c66dfd89e7
#
_entry.id   c9133ea95c8f07f2d1f4b2c66dfd89e7
#
_cell.length_a   1.000
_cell.length_b   1.000
_cell.length_c   1.000
_cell.angle_alpha   90.00
_cell.angle_beta   90.00
_cell.angle_gamma   90.00
#
_symmetry.space_group_name_H-M   'P 1'
#
loop_
_entity.id
_entity.type
_entity.pdbx_description
1 polymer ?
#
loop_
_entity_poly.entity_id
_entity_poly.type
_entity_poly.pdbx_seq_one_letter_code
_entity_poly.pdbx_strand_id
1 'polypeptide(L)'
;MSQLQKLQQLAEMQKSKNTNTLTMFKDLVCINVGIPAKPYFAKLKDEHGNKLKDDKGNDLRSERATGTQISLVEFGTGKKVTAVFTKNFDLELLKAYKISGAGYDIKSGNMYFLEKDCAIANYE
;
A
#
# COMPACT_ATOMS: atom_id res chain seq x y z
N MET A 1 -23.41 24.24 -19.98
CA MET A 1 -22.22 24.18 -19.14
C MET A 1 -21.08 24.92 -19.80
N SER A 2 -20.38 25.73 -19.04
CA SER A 2 -19.18 26.38 -19.55
C SER A 2 -18.02 25.39 -19.69
N GLN A 3 -17.05 25.72 -20.52
CA GLN A 3 -15.84 24.93 -20.67
C GLN A 3 -15.08 24.81 -19.33
N LEU A 4 -15.10 25.86 -18.55
CA LEU A 4 -14.45 25.87 -17.24
C LEU A 4 -15.06 24.85 -16.30
N GLN A 5 -16.38 24.72 -16.26
CA GLN A 5 -17.06 23.73 -15.43
C GLN A 5 -16.73 22.30 -15.87
N LYS A 6 -16.65 22.06 -17.18
CA LYS A 6 -16.26 20.76 -17.72
C LYS A 6 -14.83 20.38 -17.32
N LEU A 7 -13.92 21.35 -17.40
CA LEU A 7 -12.53 21.14 -17.02
C LEU A 7 -12.39 20.86 -15.52
N GLN A 8 -13.16 21.56 -14.69
CA GLN A 8 -13.16 21.33 -13.25
C GLN A 8 -13.67 19.94 -12.91
N GLN A 9 -14.75 19.50 -13.55
CA GLN A 9 -15.27 18.14 -13.36
C GLN A 9 -14.26 17.09 -13.79
N LEU A 10 -13.60 17.31 -14.91
CA LEU A 10 -12.57 16.39 -15.39
C LEU A 10 -11.38 16.31 -14.42
N ALA A 11 -10.96 17.47 -13.91
CA ALA A 11 -9.87 17.52 -12.94
C ALA A 11 -10.23 16.78 -11.64
N GLU A 12 -11.46 16.93 -11.16
CA GLU A 12 -11.95 16.23 -9.98
C GLU A 12 -12.01 14.72 -10.21
N MET A 13 -12.47 14.29 -11.36
CA MET A 13 -12.51 12.87 -11.72
C MET A 13 -11.10 12.27 -11.80
N GLN A 14 -10.15 12.98 -12.40
CA GLN A 14 -8.76 12.53 -12.45
C GLN A 14 -8.12 12.49 -11.08
N LYS A 15 -8.41 13.49 -10.25
CA LYS A 15 -7.91 13.54 -8.87
C LYS A 15 -8.41 12.35 -8.06
N SER A 16 -9.70 12.02 -8.18
CA SER A 16 -10.28 10.84 -7.53
C SER A 16 -9.61 9.56 -7.99
N LYS A 17 -9.37 9.42 -9.28
CA LYS A 17 -8.73 8.22 -9.84
C LYS A 17 -7.28 8.07 -9.40
N ASN A 18 -6.56 9.18 -9.22
CA ASN A 18 -5.12 9.16 -8.98
C ASN A 18 -4.74 9.12 -7.51
N THR A 19 -5.63 9.51 -6.59
CA THR A 19 -5.23 9.73 -5.21
C THR A 19 -5.80 8.76 -4.19
N ASN A 20 -6.96 8.15 -4.43
CA ASN A 20 -7.66 7.42 -3.37
C ASN A 20 -8.32 6.12 -3.82
N THR A 21 -8.05 5.66 -5.02
CA THR A 21 -8.66 4.43 -5.49
C THR A 21 -7.87 3.22 -5.01
N LEU A 22 -8.43 2.53 -4.01
CA LEU A 22 -7.89 1.25 -3.59
C LEU A 22 -8.15 0.22 -4.67
N THR A 23 -7.10 -0.47 -5.06
CA THR A 23 -7.18 -1.60 -5.99
C THR A 23 -7.04 -2.89 -5.20
N MET A 24 -7.89 -3.87 -5.49
CA MET A 24 -7.74 -5.19 -4.91
C MET A 24 -6.78 -6.01 -5.75
N PHE A 25 -5.64 -6.33 -5.16
CA PHE A 25 -4.65 -7.22 -5.76
C PHE A 25 -4.89 -8.64 -5.26
N LYS A 26 -4.90 -9.60 -6.16
CA LYS A 26 -5.12 -11.01 -5.81
C LYS A 26 -4.00 -11.90 -6.35
N ASP A 27 -3.54 -12.79 -5.49
CA ASP A 27 -2.61 -13.85 -5.87
C ASP A 27 -1.36 -13.34 -6.61
N LEU A 28 -0.80 -12.23 -6.13
CA LEU A 28 0.48 -11.73 -6.64
C LEU A 28 1.57 -12.74 -6.27
N VAL A 29 2.22 -13.31 -7.26
CA VAL A 29 3.31 -14.26 -7.02
C VAL A 29 4.58 -13.48 -6.75
N CYS A 30 5.07 -13.55 -5.52
CA CYS A 30 6.20 -12.76 -5.05
C CYS A 30 7.25 -13.64 -4.44
N ILE A 31 8.52 -13.24 -4.57
CA ILE A 31 9.65 -13.98 -4.05
C ILE A 31 10.27 -13.20 -2.90
N ASN A 32 10.57 -13.89 -1.81
CA ASN A 32 11.29 -13.32 -0.69
C ASN A 32 12.78 -13.25 -1.03
N VAL A 33 13.25 -12.02 -1.24
CA VAL A 33 14.66 -11.76 -1.58
C VAL A 33 15.47 -11.25 -0.40
N GLY A 34 14.91 -11.32 0.81
CA GLY A 34 15.62 -10.97 2.03
C GLY A 34 15.45 -9.53 2.48
N ILE A 35 14.42 -8.82 2.00
CA ILE A 35 14.14 -7.47 2.47
C ILE A 35 13.65 -7.55 3.93
N PRO A 36 14.30 -6.84 4.89
CA PRO A 36 13.87 -6.92 6.29
C PRO A 36 12.46 -6.37 6.49
N ALA A 37 11.67 -7.06 7.32
CA ALA A 37 10.37 -6.56 7.74
C ALA A 37 10.55 -5.32 8.60
N LYS A 38 9.58 -4.40 8.52
CA LYS A 38 9.60 -3.15 9.29
C LYS A 38 8.30 -2.98 10.04
N PRO A 39 8.33 -2.35 11.23
CA PRO A 39 7.08 -2.04 11.91
C PRO A 39 6.29 -1.00 11.10
N TYR A 40 4.98 -1.16 11.09
CA TYR A 40 4.07 -0.22 10.44
C TYR A 40 3.35 0.61 11.50
N PHE A 41 3.38 1.93 11.32
CA PHE A 41 2.70 2.89 12.18
C PHE A 41 1.57 3.53 11.39
N ALA A 42 0.33 3.31 11.82
CA ALA A 42 -0.82 3.87 11.12
C ALA A 42 -0.81 5.40 11.18
N LYS A 43 -1.28 6.03 10.11
CA LYS A 43 -1.49 7.48 10.10
C LYS A 43 -2.66 7.82 10.99
N LEU A 44 -2.50 8.83 11.83
CA LEU A 44 -3.57 9.32 12.70
C LEU A 44 -4.54 10.16 11.89
N LYS A 45 -5.84 10.01 12.20
CA LYS A 45 -6.91 10.76 11.54
C LYS A 45 -7.80 11.39 12.60
N ASP A 46 -8.43 12.53 12.24
CA ASP A 46 -9.42 13.17 13.10
C ASP A 46 -10.80 12.48 12.99
N GLU A 47 -11.80 13.05 13.67
CA GLU A 47 -13.17 12.52 13.68
C GLU A 47 -13.80 12.46 12.28
N HIS A 48 -13.33 13.30 11.36
CA HIS A 48 -13.87 13.41 10.01
C HIS A 48 -13.07 12.60 8.98
N GLY A 49 -12.09 11.84 9.44
CA GLY A 49 -11.26 11.03 8.55
C GLY A 49 -10.11 11.79 7.88
N ASN A 50 -9.88 13.04 8.28
CA ASN A 50 -8.76 13.83 7.78
C ASN A 50 -7.47 13.44 8.49
N LYS A 51 -6.38 13.35 7.74
CA LYS A 51 -5.07 13.02 8.31
C LYS A 51 -4.59 14.16 9.20
N LEU A 52 -4.16 13.81 10.42
CA LEU A 52 -3.54 14.77 11.32
C LEU A 52 -2.10 15.02 10.90
N LYS A 53 -1.66 16.26 11.03
CA LYS A 53 -0.31 16.66 10.64
C LYS A 53 0.38 17.41 11.78
N ASP A 54 1.71 17.31 11.81
CA ASP A 54 2.51 18.06 12.76
C ASP A 54 2.74 19.50 12.27
N ASP A 55 3.48 20.31 13.04
CA ASP A 55 3.76 21.69 12.70
C ASP A 55 4.53 21.88 11.41
N LYS A 56 5.20 20.84 10.94
CA LYS A 56 5.99 20.85 9.69
C LYS A 56 5.22 20.32 8.49
N GLY A 57 3.95 19.94 8.67
CA GLY A 57 3.11 19.40 7.60
C GLY A 57 3.28 17.92 7.34
N ASN A 58 4.01 17.20 8.18
CA ASN A 58 4.17 15.75 8.06
C ASN A 58 2.99 15.02 8.71
N ASP A 59 2.59 13.89 8.14
CA ASP A 59 1.53 13.07 8.71
C ASP A 59 1.92 12.56 10.10
N LEU A 60 1.02 12.75 11.07
CA LEU A 60 1.19 12.15 12.38
C LEU A 60 0.90 10.66 12.32
N ARG A 61 1.69 9.87 13.02
CA ARG A 61 1.55 8.44 13.09
C ARG A 61 1.42 7.95 14.52
N SER A 62 0.82 6.76 14.68
CA SER A 62 0.70 6.12 15.97
C SER A 62 2.09 5.94 16.63
N GLU A 63 2.16 6.11 17.95
CA GLU A 63 3.40 5.88 18.70
C GLU A 63 3.76 4.40 18.76
N ARG A 64 2.77 3.52 18.62
CA ARG A 64 2.97 2.07 18.63
C ARG A 64 2.75 1.51 17.25
N ALA A 65 3.53 0.50 16.91
CA ALA A 65 3.33 -0.23 15.67
C ALA A 65 1.97 -0.90 15.66
N THR A 66 1.20 -0.68 14.59
CA THR A 66 -0.13 -1.28 14.40
C THR A 66 -0.06 -2.53 13.52
N GLY A 67 1.09 -2.80 12.92
CA GLY A 67 1.29 -3.96 12.06
C GLY A 67 2.74 -4.10 11.66
N THR A 68 2.98 -4.96 10.69
CA THR A 68 4.30 -5.22 10.14
C THR A 68 4.27 -5.07 8.63
N GLN A 69 5.21 -4.30 8.08
CA GLN A 69 5.40 -4.19 6.63
C GLN A 69 6.33 -5.29 6.16
N ILE A 70 5.86 -6.09 5.23
CA ILE A 70 6.65 -7.15 4.61
C ILE A 70 6.78 -6.83 3.12
N SER A 71 8.01 -6.84 2.61
CA SER A 71 8.30 -6.52 1.22
C SER A 71 8.87 -7.73 0.50
N LEU A 72 8.29 -8.04 -0.64
CA LEU A 72 8.74 -9.10 -1.55
C LEU A 72 8.85 -8.49 -2.95
N VAL A 73 9.34 -9.27 -3.91
CA VAL A 73 9.45 -8.84 -5.30
C VAL A 73 8.55 -9.69 -6.17
N GLU A 74 7.69 -9.05 -6.96
CA GLU A 74 6.79 -9.76 -7.86
C GLU A 74 7.56 -10.47 -8.95
N PHE A 75 7.25 -11.75 -9.13
CA PHE A 75 7.86 -12.56 -10.18
C PHE A 75 7.36 -12.08 -11.55
N GLY A 76 8.29 -11.91 -12.47
CA GLY A 76 7.99 -11.51 -13.84
C GLY A 76 8.09 -10.02 -14.11
N THR A 77 7.76 -9.16 -13.14
CA THR A 77 7.81 -7.70 -13.31
C THR A 77 8.94 -7.04 -12.53
N GLY A 78 9.43 -7.68 -11.46
CA GLY A 78 10.44 -7.11 -10.59
C GLY A 78 9.92 -5.99 -9.70
N LYS A 79 8.60 -5.77 -9.65
CA LYS A 79 8.04 -4.73 -8.80
C LYS A 79 8.11 -5.13 -7.34
N LYS A 80 8.45 -4.17 -6.49
CA LYS A 80 8.42 -4.37 -5.04
C LYS A 80 6.96 -4.42 -4.59
N VAL A 81 6.60 -5.44 -3.82
CA VAL A 81 5.28 -5.57 -3.22
C VAL A 81 5.44 -5.46 -1.72
N THR A 82 4.95 -4.37 -1.15
CA THR A 82 4.95 -4.13 0.29
C THR A 82 3.53 -4.31 0.81
N ALA A 83 3.35 -5.18 1.80
CA ALA A 83 2.05 -5.45 2.37
C ALA A 83 2.11 -5.28 3.89
N VAL A 84 1.02 -4.73 4.46
CA VAL A 84 0.90 -4.51 5.90
C VAL A 84 0.06 -5.64 6.50
N PHE A 85 0.66 -6.37 7.42
CA PHE A 85 0.00 -7.46 8.12
C PHE A 85 -0.13 -7.14 9.61
N THR A 86 -1.13 -7.72 10.26
CA THR A 86 -1.31 -7.61 11.70
C THR A 86 -0.38 -8.55 12.46
N LYS A 87 0.23 -9.50 11.76
CA LYS A 87 1.14 -10.49 12.32
C LYS A 87 2.49 -10.41 11.62
N ASN A 88 3.53 -10.86 12.31
CA ASN A 88 4.81 -11.09 11.69
C ASN A 88 4.85 -12.53 11.14
N PHE A 89 5.41 -12.69 9.95
CA PHE A 89 5.56 -14.00 9.30
C PHE A 89 7.03 -14.33 9.14
N ASP A 90 7.35 -15.58 9.39
CA ASP A 90 8.70 -16.11 9.19
C ASP A 90 8.79 -16.68 7.76
N LEU A 91 9.23 -15.84 6.83
CA LEU A 91 9.29 -16.19 5.42
C LEU A 91 10.67 -16.74 5.06
N GLU A 92 10.66 -17.81 4.28
CA GLU A 92 11.91 -18.41 3.82
C GLU A 92 12.52 -17.64 2.65
N LEU A 93 13.84 -17.50 2.66
CA LEU A 93 14.57 -16.83 1.59
C LEU A 93 14.41 -17.57 0.27
N LEU A 94 14.19 -16.83 -0.81
CA LEU A 94 14.03 -17.33 -2.18
C LEU A 94 12.82 -18.24 -2.39
N LYS A 95 11.89 -18.24 -1.44
CA LYS A 95 10.63 -18.96 -1.59
C LYS A 95 9.57 -18.02 -2.18
N ALA A 96 8.68 -18.58 -3.00
CA ALA A 96 7.58 -17.85 -3.61
C ALA A 96 6.33 -17.92 -2.74
N TYR A 97 5.61 -16.80 -2.69
CA TYR A 97 4.37 -16.66 -1.93
C TYR A 97 3.32 -15.96 -2.79
N LYS A 98 2.05 -16.24 -2.50
CA LYS A 98 0.94 -15.47 -3.08
C LYS A 98 0.51 -14.40 -2.09
N ILE A 99 0.48 -13.16 -2.53
CA ILE A 99 0.07 -12.03 -1.70
C ILE A 99 -1.18 -11.41 -2.29
N SER A 100 -2.15 -11.13 -1.44
CA SER A 100 -3.39 -10.44 -1.80
C SER A 100 -3.64 -9.32 -0.82
N GLY A 101 -4.35 -8.29 -1.26
CA GLY A 101 -4.71 -7.17 -0.41
C GLY A 101 -5.16 -5.98 -1.24
N ALA A 102 -5.73 -4.99 -0.57
CA ALA A 102 -6.15 -3.75 -1.19
C ALA A 102 -5.11 -2.67 -0.94
N GLY A 103 -4.78 -1.92 -1.97
CA GLY A 103 -3.77 -0.89 -1.87
C GLY A 103 -3.60 -0.11 -3.16
N TYR A 104 -2.38 0.35 -3.39
CA TYR A 104 -2.06 1.28 -4.46
C TYR A 104 -0.93 0.78 -5.33
N ASP A 105 -1.03 1.06 -6.63
CA ASP A 105 0.08 0.92 -7.57
C ASP A 105 0.86 2.24 -7.56
N ILE A 106 2.01 2.24 -6.92
CA ILE A 106 2.86 3.42 -6.82
C ILE A 106 3.87 3.40 -7.96
N LYS A 107 3.48 3.96 -9.09
CA LYS A 107 4.27 3.92 -10.33
C LYS A 107 5.61 4.63 -10.20
N SER A 108 5.67 5.72 -9.46
CA SER A 108 6.92 6.46 -9.25
C SER A 108 7.96 5.65 -8.48
N GLY A 109 7.53 4.74 -7.63
CA GLY A 109 8.42 3.85 -6.87
C GLY A 109 8.54 2.45 -7.43
N ASN A 110 7.90 2.17 -8.54
CA ASN A 110 7.82 0.83 -9.14
C ASN A 110 7.44 -0.24 -8.12
N MET A 111 6.35 0.03 -7.37
CA MET A 111 5.93 -0.84 -6.29
C MET A 111 4.41 -0.85 -6.12
N TYR A 112 3.90 -1.93 -5.53
CA TYR A 112 2.55 -1.98 -5.00
C TYR A 112 2.62 -1.86 -3.48
N PHE A 113 1.75 -1.04 -2.90
CA PHE A 113 1.63 -0.91 -1.45
C PHE A 113 0.24 -1.38 -1.03
N LEU A 114 0.17 -2.51 -0.34
CA LEU A 114 -1.08 -3.12 0.10
C LEU A 114 -1.25 -2.85 1.59
N GLU A 115 -2.31 -2.11 1.96
CA GLU A 115 -2.49 -1.68 3.33
C GLU A 115 -3.72 -2.26 4.02
N LYS A 116 -4.62 -2.91 3.28
CA LYS A 116 -5.88 -3.38 3.82
C LYS A 116 -6.19 -4.81 3.33
N ASP A 117 -6.71 -5.62 4.24
CA ASP A 117 -7.14 -7.00 3.95
C ASP A 117 -6.03 -7.85 3.34
N CYS A 118 -4.79 -7.62 3.80
CA CYS A 118 -3.64 -8.33 3.27
C CYS A 118 -3.61 -9.78 3.73
N ALA A 119 -3.32 -10.68 2.80
CA ALA A 119 -3.17 -12.11 3.07
C ALA A 119 -1.94 -12.64 2.34
N ILE A 120 -1.28 -13.63 2.92
CA ILE A 120 -0.13 -14.29 2.33
C ILE A 120 -0.30 -15.79 2.44
N ALA A 121 0.02 -16.52 1.36
CA ALA A 121 -0.05 -17.96 1.31
C ALA A 121 1.15 -18.51 0.53
N ASN A 122 1.48 -19.77 0.75
CA ASN A 122 2.53 -20.41 -0.03
C ASN A 122 2.11 -20.55 -1.49
N TYR A 123 3.04 -20.30 -2.38
CA TYR A 123 2.86 -20.61 -3.80
C TYR A 123 3.15 -22.09 -4.03
N GLU A 124 2.17 -22.77 -4.59
CA GLU A 124 2.28 -24.19 -4.90
C GLU A 124 1.98 -24.45 -6.37
#